data_89a7aabd56a1056287446d36c89ece04
#
_entry.id   89a7aabd56a1056287446d36c89ece04
#
_cell.length_a   1.000
_cell.length_b   1.000
_cell.length_c   1.000
_cell.angle_alpha   90.00
_cell.angle_beta   90.00
_cell.angle_gamma   90.00
#
_symmetry.space_group_name_H-M   'P 1'
#
loop_
_entity.id
_entity.type
_entity.pdbx_description
1 polymer ?
#
loop_
_entity_poly.entity_id
_entity_poly.type
_entity_poly.pdbx_seq_one_letter_code
_entity_poly.pdbx_strand_id
1 'polypeptide(L)'
;RKYNSYKGTVGRVAKNRIHRRFYTSIVHQKMTTDTTEFKYYEKDHSGSLRIKKLYLNPFMDMYNSEIISYTISEKPTAHAIMSALKEAIEKTSDCTYRRTFHSDQGWGYQMKAYSHELKKHQIYQSMSRKGNCLDNSPMENFFSILKQELYHGVIYKSYQELKQAIENYIKYYNHSRIKEKLGWQSPVQFRKKMSFTA
;
A
#
# COMPACT_ATOMS: atom_id res chain seq x y z
N ARG A 1 17.41 11.01 7.18
CA ARG A 1 16.27 11.71 7.81
C ARG A 1 15.64 10.78 8.84
N LYS A 2 15.56 11.22 10.11
CA LYS A 2 14.90 10.45 11.17
C LYS A 2 13.43 10.26 10.80
N TYR A 3 12.94 9.02 10.76
CA TYR A 3 11.53 8.68 10.59
C TYR A 3 10.72 9.32 11.72
N ASN A 4 9.71 10.10 11.38
CA ASN A 4 8.85 10.77 12.34
C ASN A 4 7.43 10.20 12.19
N SER A 5 7.12 9.16 12.96
CA SER A 5 5.77 8.62 13.02
C SER A 5 4.81 9.66 13.58
N TYR A 6 3.59 9.71 13.04
CA TYR A 6 2.52 10.57 13.50
C TYR A 6 2.31 10.42 15.03
N LYS A 7 2.42 11.53 15.76
CA LYS A 7 2.36 11.56 17.25
C LYS A 7 0.98 11.86 17.81
N GLY A 8 -0.04 12.11 16.96
CA GLY A 8 -1.39 12.45 17.40
C GLY A 8 -2.26 11.22 17.65
N THR A 9 -3.25 11.35 18.53
CA THR A 9 -4.36 10.41 18.71
C THR A 9 -5.58 10.98 18.00
N VAL A 10 -5.89 10.52 16.79
CA VAL A 10 -7.05 11.01 16.01
C VAL A 10 -8.24 10.06 16.13
N GLY A 11 -8.02 8.86 16.64
CA GLY A 11 -9.05 7.83 16.71
C GLY A 11 -8.64 6.62 17.53
N ARG A 12 -9.22 5.47 17.21
CA ARG A 12 -8.96 4.21 17.92
C ARG A 12 -7.81 3.43 17.28
N VAL A 13 -6.79 3.10 18.06
CA VAL A 13 -5.73 2.18 17.67
C VAL A 13 -6.21 0.74 17.83
N ALA A 14 -6.16 -0.04 16.75
CA ALA A 14 -6.48 -1.48 16.78
C ALA A 14 -5.30 -2.29 17.32
N LYS A 15 -5.60 -3.47 17.90
CA LYS A 15 -4.56 -4.41 18.35
C LYS A 15 -3.75 -4.94 17.17
N ASN A 16 -2.44 -5.12 17.35
CA ASN A 16 -1.62 -5.83 16.37
C ASN A 16 -2.03 -7.32 16.37
N ARG A 17 -2.62 -7.80 15.27
CA ARG A 17 -3.05 -9.18 15.07
C ARG A 17 -2.06 -9.99 14.24
N ILE A 18 -1.23 -9.30 13.45
CA ILE A 18 -0.26 -9.93 12.54
C ILE A 18 0.94 -10.45 13.33
N HIS A 19 1.42 -9.68 14.32
CA HIS A 19 2.59 -10.05 15.14
C HIS A 19 3.79 -10.45 14.28
N ARG A 20 4.04 -9.73 13.17
CA ARG A 20 5.09 -9.99 12.16
C ARG A 20 4.94 -11.33 11.41
N ARG A 21 3.80 -12.03 11.57
CA ARG A 21 3.48 -13.24 10.79
C ARG A 21 2.92 -12.82 9.43
N PHE A 22 3.81 -12.30 8.57
CA PHE A 22 3.46 -11.76 7.24
C PHE A 22 3.17 -12.84 6.19
N TYR A 23 3.47 -14.09 6.50
CA TYR A 23 3.13 -15.20 5.63
C TYR A 23 1.69 -15.65 5.83
N THR A 24 1.04 -16.01 4.74
CA THR A 24 -0.24 -16.73 4.70
C THR A 24 -0.24 -17.65 3.49
N SER A 25 -0.85 -18.83 3.62
CA SER A 25 -1.09 -19.77 2.51
C SER A 25 -2.41 -19.51 1.78
N ILE A 26 -3.17 -18.53 2.23
CA ILE A 26 -4.52 -18.22 1.70
C ILE A 26 -4.47 -16.89 0.99
N VAL A 27 -4.84 -16.90 -0.29
CA VAL A 27 -4.96 -15.70 -1.13
C VAL A 27 -5.96 -14.72 -0.50
N HIS A 28 -5.63 -13.42 -0.53
CA HIS A 28 -6.48 -12.33 -0.07
C HIS A 28 -6.81 -12.34 1.44
N GLN A 29 -6.25 -13.26 2.23
CA GLN A 29 -6.55 -13.33 3.66
C GLN A 29 -5.92 -12.21 4.49
N LYS A 30 -4.67 -11.86 4.20
CA LYS A 30 -3.93 -10.82 4.92
C LYS A 30 -3.46 -9.74 3.98
N MET A 31 -3.97 -8.54 4.19
CA MET A 31 -3.59 -7.35 3.45
C MET A 31 -2.73 -6.43 4.31
N THR A 32 -1.79 -5.73 3.68
CA THR A 32 -1.09 -4.61 4.33
C THR A 32 -1.20 -3.36 3.49
N THR A 33 -1.16 -2.21 4.15
CA THR A 33 -1.26 -0.88 3.54
C THR A 33 -0.39 0.13 4.29
N ASP A 34 0.03 1.14 3.58
CA ASP A 34 0.69 2.33 4.12
C ASP A 34 0.63 3.44 3.06
N THR A 35 0.98 4.67 3.45
CA THR A 35 1.04 5.82 2.56
C THR A 35 2.48 6.24 2.32
N THR A 36 2.88 6.40 1.06
CA THR A 36 4.19 6.96 0.74
C THR A 36 4.08 8.25 -0.06
N GLU A 37 5.02 9.16 0.19
CA GLU A 37 5.14 10.46 -0.47
C GLU A 37 6.23 10.41 -1.55
N PHE A 38 5.94 11.05 -2.69
CA PHE A 38 6.87 11.39 -3.76
C PHE A 38 6.88 12.90 -3.97
N LYS A 39 7.94 13.40 -4.60
CA LYS A 39 8.06 14.80 -5.00
C LYS A 39 8.20 14.88 -6.52
N TYR A 40 7.62 15.91 -7.11
CA TYR A 40 7.82 16.29 -8.50
C TYR A 40 8.02 17.80 -8.59
N TYR A 41 8.44 18.28 -9.76
CA TYR A 41 8.89 19.65 -9.94
C TYR A 41 8.11 20.30 -11.08
N GLU A 42 7.38 21.35 -10.79
CA GLU A 42 6.65 22.14 -11.80
C GLU A 42 7.20 23.54 -11.85
N LYS A 43 7.20 24.12 -13.06
CA LYS A 43 7.44 25.56 -13.22
C LYS A 43 6.13 26.31 -12.99
N ASP A 44 6.15 27.33 -12.17
CA ASP A 44 5.01 28.25 -12.04
C ASP A 44 4.97 29.25 -13.21
N HIS A 45 3.95 30.12 -13.20
CA HIS A 45 3.76 31.13 -14.23
C HIS A 45 4.94 32.11 -14.35
N SER A 46 5.77 32.25 -13.32
CA SER A 46 7.00 33.08 -13.36
C SER A 46 8.22 32.31 -13.88
N GLY A 47 8.08 31.00 -14.20
CA GLY A 47 9.17 30.13 -14.58
C GLY A 47 9.97 29.57 -13.39
N SER A 48 9.59 29.91 -12.16
CA SER A 48 10.25 29.45 -10.95
C SER A 48 9.88 27.99 -10.65
N LEU A 49 10.89 27.16 -10.28
CA LEU A 49 10.69 25.75 -9.98
C LEU A 49 10.02 25.57 -8.61
N ARG A 50 8.87 24.91 -8.59
CA ARG A 50 8.16 24.54 -7.36
C ARG A 50 8.17 23.04 -7.10
N ILE A 51 8.45 22.66 -5.87
CA ILE A 51 8.39 21.27 -5.40
C ILE A 51 6.95 20.98 -4.97
N LYS A 52 6.33 20.02 -5.64
CA LYS A 52 5.00 19.51 -5.29
C LYS A 52 5.07 18.07 -4.83
N LYS A 53 4.01 17.57 -4.25
CA LYS A 53 3.94 16.24 -3.64
C LYS A 53 2.85 15.40 -4.29
N LEU A 54 3.12 14.10 -4.35
CA LEU A 54 2.18 13.07 -4.74
C LEU A 54 2.21 11.98 -3.67
N TYR A 55 1.04 11.43 -3.35
CA TYR A 55 0.85 10.38 -2.35
C TYR A 55 0.29 9.13 -3.00
N LEU A 56 0.88 7.99 -2.69
CA LEU A 56 0.44 6.67 -3.11
C LEU A 56 -0.03 5.88 -1.88
N ASN A 57 -1.26 5.32 -1.95
CA ASN A 57 -1.88 4.52 -0.90
C ASN A 57 -2.21 3.11 -1.45
N PRO A 58 -1.28 2.17 -1.47
CA PRO A 58 -1.52 0.83 -1.98
C PRO A 58 -2.02 -0.13 -0.91
N PHE A 59 -2.79 -1.14 -1.32
CA PHE A 59 -3.09 -2.34 -0.55
C PHE A 59 -2.40 -3.55 -1.19
N MET A 60 -1.60 -4.26 -0.41
CA MET A 60 -0.81 -5.42 -0.85
C MET A 60 -1.32 -6.69 -0.19
N ASP A 61 -1.48 -7.75 -0.97
CA ASP A 61 -1.70 -9.10 -0.43
C ASP A 61 -0.39 -9.67 0.12
N MET A 62 -0.42 -10.11 1.37
CA MET A 62 0.74 -10.75 2.01
C MET A 62 1.00 -12.18 1.51
N TYR A 63 0.06 -12.79 0.79
CA TYR A 63 0.22 -14.11 0.19
C TYR A 63 1.33 -14.13 -0.87
N ASN A 64 1.26 -13.20 -1.82
CA ASN A 64 2.17 -13.15 -2.97
C ASN A 64 2.80 -11.76 -3.19
N SER A 65 2.53 -10.80 -2.34
CA SER A 65 2.94 -9.39 -2.45
C SER A 65 2.34 -8.65 -3.66
N GLU A 66 1.21 -9.09 -4.18
CA GLU A 66 0.48 -8.41 -5.26
C GLU A 66 -0.13 -7.09 -4.74
N ILE A 67 -0.01 -6.01 -5.50
CA ILE A 67 -0.74 -4.77 -5.23
C ILE A 67 -2.16 -4.91 -5.78
N ILE A 68 -3.13 -5.06 -4.88
CA ILE A 68 -4.53 -5.35 -5.20
C ILE A 68 -5.29 -4.08 -5.60
N SER A 69 -5.06 -3.00 -4.87
CA SER A 69 -5.65 -1.69 -5.15
C SER A 69 -4.70 -0.59 -4.75
N TYR A 70 -4.92 0.60 -5.28
CA TYR A 70 -4.17 1.79 -4.88
C TYR A 70 -4.89 3.07 -5.30
N THR A 71 -4.55 4.17 -4.65
CA THR A 71 -4.91 5.52 -5.10
C THR A 71 -3.67 6.40 -5.16
N ILE A 72 -3.69 7.33 -6.11
CA ILE A 72 -2.66 8.37 -6.27
C ILE A 72 -3.34 9.73 -6.14
N SER A 73 -2.79 10.62 -5.32
CA SER A 73 -3.39 11.93 -5.06
C SER A 73 -2.33 12.99 -4.76
N GLU A 74 -2.66 14.26 -5.00
CA GLU A 74 -1.77 15.39 -4.66
C GLU A 74 -1.75 15.71 -3.16
N LYS A 75 -2.76 15.26 -2.42
CA LYS A 75 -2.87 15.49 -0.97
C LYS A 75 -3.23 14.19 -0.26
N PRO A 76 -2.73 13.98 0.97
CA PRO A 76 -3.10 12.83 1.78
C PRO A 76 -4.52 13.04 2.35
N THR A 77 -5.54 12.61 1.62
CA THR A 77 -6.95 12.80 1.98
C THR A 77 -7.60 11.52 2.50
N ALA A 78 -8.59 11.68 3.36
CA ALA A 78 -9.44 10.56 3.80
C ALA A 78 -10.11 9.87 2.60
N HIS A 79 -10.54 10.63 1.61
CA HIS A 79 -11.18 10.10 0.41
C HIS A 79 -10.25 9.14 -0.36
N ALA A 80 -8.98 9.52 -0.56
CA ALA A 80 -8.01 8.67 -1.27
C ALA A 80 -7.80 7.34 -0.54
N ILE A 81 -7.58 7.37 0.79
CA ILE A 81 -7.41 6.16 1.59
C ILE A 81 -8.67 5.28 1.55
N MET A 82 -9.86 5.88 1.70
CA MET A 82 -11.11 5.13 1.69
C MET A 82 -11.46 4.56 0.32
N SER A 83 -11.11 5.23 -0.77
CA SER A 83 -11.30 4.72 -2.14
C SER A 83 -10.44 3.47 -2.37
N ALA A 84 -9.14 3.51 -2.05
CA ALA A 84 -8.27 2.35 -2.14
C ALA A 84 -8.72 1.19 -1.23
N LEU A 85 -9.23 1.49 -0.01
CA LEU A 85 -9.77 0.50 0.91
C LEU A 85 -10.99 -0.21 0.31
N LYS A 86 -11.97 0.52 -0.21
CA LYS A 86 -13.19 -0.06 -0.78
C LYS A 86 -12.88 -0.97 -1.96
N GLU A 87 -12.00 -0.54 -2.85
CA GLU A 87 -11.54 -1.35 -3.97
C GLU A 87 -10.80 -2.62 -3.49
N ALA A 88 -9.95 -2.51 -2.45
CA ALA A 88 -9.29 -3.67 -1.85
C ALA A 88 -10.30 -4.66 -1.25
N ILE A 89 -11.33 -4.16 -0.55
CA ILE A 89 -12.39 -4.99 0.04
C ILE A 89 -13.15 -5.76 -1.04
N GLU A 90 -13.52 -5.09 -2.14
CA GLU A 90 -14.22 -5.67 -3.28
C GLU A 90 -13.38 -6.74 -3.97
N LYS A 91 -12.14 -6.41 -4.37
CA LYS A 91 -11.24 -7.32 -5.07
C LYS A 91 -10.81 -8.54 -4.26
N THR A 92 -10.94 -8.49 -2.94
CA THR A 92 -10.60 -9.61 -2.04
C THR A 92 -11.82 -10.32 -1.46
N SER A 93 -13.02 -10.05 -2.01
CA SER A 93 -14.29 -10.62 -1.53
C SER A 93 -14.42 -12.13 -1.79
N ASP A 94 -13.62 -12.68 -2.69
CA ASP A 94 -13.50 -14.11 -2.98
C ASP A 94 -12.87 -14.93 -1.83
N CYS A 95 -12.19 -14.28 -0.89
CA CYS A 95 -11.61 -14.96 0.26
C CYS A 95 -12.71 -15.44 1.22
N THR A 96 -12.87 -16.74 1.33
CA THR A 96 -13.87 -17.39 2.21
C THR A 96 -13.51 -17.32 3.69
N TYR A 97 -12.26 -17.04 4.01
CA TYR A 97 -11.77 -16.88 5.37
C TYR A 97 -11.88 -15.44 5.85
N ARG A 98 -11.92 -15.24 7.16
CA ARG A 98 -11.93 -13.90 7.73
C ARG A 98 -10.65 -13.15 7.42
N ARG A 99 -10.76 -12.07 6.67
CA ARG A 99 -9.65 -11.22 6.24
C ARG A 99 -9.09 -10.38 7.39
N THR A 100 -7.81 -10.01 7.28
CA THR A 100 -7.14 -9.07 8.20
C THR A 100 -6.42 -8.00 7.40
N PHE A 101 -6.77 -6.74 7.62
CA PHE A 101 -6.11 -5.60 7.00
C PHE A 101 -5.22 -4.90 8.02
N HIS A 102 -3.93 -4.82 7.72
CA HIS A 102 -2.88 -4.30 8.57
C HIS A 102 -2.33 -2.96 8.06
N SER A 103 -2.08 -2.03 8.97
CA SER A 103 -1.47 -0.74 8.68
C SER A 103 -0.55 -0.30 9.82
N ASP A 104 0.15 0.80 9.60
CA ASP A 104 0.72 1.57 10.70
C ASP A 104 -0.38 2.28 11.51
N GLN A 105 0.03 3.13 12.48
CA GLN A 105 -0.88 3.97 13.26
C GLN A 105 -1.09 5.36 12.62
N GLY A 106 -1.00 5.49 11.30
CA GLY A 106 -1.29 6.73 10.59
C GLY A 106 -2.73 7.21 10.82
N TRP A 107 -2.93 8.52 10.78
CA TRP A 107 -4.23 9.14 11.08
C TRP A 107 -5.37 8.58 10.23
N GLY A 108 -5.11 8.29 8.95
CA GLY A 108 -6.10 7.77 8.01
C GLY A 108 -6.67 6.42 8.41
N TYR A 109 -5.84 5.57 9.01
CA TYR A 109 -6.24 4.23 9.45
C TYR A 109 -6.92 4.23 10.83
N GLN A 110 -6.78 5.32 11.61
CA GLN A 110 -7.45 5.53 12.89
C GLN A 110 -8.85 6.14 12.75
N MET A 111 -9.26 6.57 11.55
CA MET A 111 -10.56 7.17 11.30
C MET A 111 -11.71 6.20 11.63
N LYS A 112 -12.78 6.73 12.22
CA LYS A 112 -14.02 5.94 12.47
C LYS A 112 -14.58 5.34 11.17
N ALA A 113 -14.54 6.10 10.06
CA ALA A 113 -15.00 5.63 8.76
C ALA A 113 -14.22 4.40 8.28
N TYR A 114 -12.88 4.39 8.44
CA TYR A 114 -12.03 3.27 8.07
C TYR A 114 -12.37 2.00 8.88
N SER A 115 -12.42 2.13 10.20
CA SER A 115 -12.76 1.00 11.08
C SER A 115 -14.19 0.52 10.89
N HIS A 116 -15.14 1.41 10.60
CA HIS A 116 -16.53 1.07 10.31
C HIS A 116 -16.65 0.25 9.02
N GLU A 117 -15.97 0.67 7.94
CA GLU A 117 -15.98 -0.04 6.66
C GLU A 117 -15.41 -1.46 6.80
N LEU A 118 -14.28 -1.63 7.49
CA LEU A 118 -13.73 -2.96 7.77
C LEU A 118 -14.70 -3.83 8.58
N LYS A 119 -15.33 -3.26 9.60
CA LYS A 119 -16.30 -3.98 10.45
C LYS A 119 -17.55 -4.42 9.66
N LYS A 120 -18.07 -3.56 8.79
CA LYS A 120 -19.20 -3.85 7.90
C LYS A 120 -18.96 -5.09 7.05
N HIS A 121 -17.72 -5.28 6.59
CA HIS A 121 -17.29 -6.42 5.78
C HIS A 121 -16.65 -7.56 6.60
N GLN A 122 -16.81 -7.57 7.93
CA GLN A 122 -16.30 -8.58 8.84
C GLN A 122 -14.75 -8.76 8.76
N ILE A 123 -14.02 -7.70 8.41
CA ILE A 123 -12.56 -7.68 8.29
C ILE A 123 -11.94 -7.24 9.62
N TYR A 124 -10.91 -7.96 10.08
CA TYR A 124 -10.13 -7.54 11.22
C TYR A 124 -9.22 -6.36 10.86
N GLN A 125 -9.32 -5.29 11.63
CA GLN A 125 -8.31 -4.24 11.64
C GLN A 125 -7.13 -4.68 12.51
N SER A 126 -5.91 -4.49 12.00
CA SER A 126 -4.67 -4.72 12.70
C SER A 126 -3.76 -3.51 12.51
N MET A 127 -3.06 -3.08 13.56
CA MET A 127 -2.12 -1.96 13.47
C MET A 127 -0.77 -2.34 14.07
N SER A 128 0.31 -1.82 13.48
CA SER A 128 1.66 -1.88 14.01
C SER A 128 1.75 -1.28 15.40
N ARG A 129 2.72 -1.69 16.20
CA ARG A 129 3.04 -1.02 17.46
C ARG A 129 3.62 0.37 17.16
N LYS A 130 3.35 1.33 18.04
CA LYS A 130 3.82 2.71 17.88
C LYS A 130 5.34 2.77 17.71
N GLY A 131 5.78 3.41 16.65
CA GLY A 131 7.20 3.60 16.36
C GLY A 131 7.96 2.35 15.93
N ASN A 132 7.27 1.25 15.61
CA ASN A 132 7.90 0.00 15.20
C ASN A 132 7.67 -0.26 13.71
N CYS A 133 8.57 0.25 12.86
CA CYS A 133 8.54 0.09 11.41
C CYS A 133 8.56 -1.38 10.98
N LEU A 134 9.28 -2.24 11.69
CA LEU A 134 9.36 -3.67 11.40
C LEU A 134 8.00 -4.40 11.43
N ASP A 135 6.98 -3.78 12.03
CA ASP A 135 5.65 -4.36 12.07
C ASP A 135 4.88 -4.19 10.74
N ASN A 136 5.41 -3.39 9.76
CA ASN A 136 4.87 -3.25 8.40
C ASN A 136 5.95 -3.44 7.31
N SER A 137 6.96 -4.25 7.59
CA SER A 137 8.12 -4.47 6.70
C SER A 137 7.78 -4.89 5.25
N PRO A 138 6.70 -5.65 4.93
CA PRO A 138 6.39 -5.96 3.53
C PRO A 138 6.07 -4.72 2.70
N MET A 139 5.35 -3.74 3.28
CA MET A 139 5.03 -2.50 2.59
C MET A 139 6.25 -1.58 2.48
N GLU A 140 7.05 -1.49 3.55
CA GLU A 140 8.32 -0.73 3.51
C GLU A 140 9.28 -1.26 2.44
N ASN A 141 9.38 -2.59 2.29
CA ASN A 141 10.17 -3.22 1.25
C ASN A 141 9.64 -2.88 -0.15
N PHE A 142 8.32 -2.92 -0.35
CA PHE A 142 7.72 -2.51 -1.63
C PHE A 142 8.04 -1.05 -1.96
N PHE A 143 7.89 -0.14 -1.01
CA PHE A 143 8.21 1.27 -1.24
C PHE A 143 9.69 1.53 -1.52
N SER A 144 10.57 0.79 -0.85
CA SER A 144 12.01 0.87 -1.09
C SER A 144 12.34 0.47 -2.53
N ILE A 145 11.83 -0.68 -2.97
CA ILE A 145 12.05 -1.20 -4.33
C ILE A 145 11.44 -0.26 -5.38
N LEU A 146 10.19 0.16 -5.19
CA LEU A 146 9.51 1.10 -6.07
C LEU A 146 10.32 2.40 -6.24
N LYS A 147 10.79 2.98 -5.14
CA LYS A 147 11.57 4.22 -5.18
C LYS A 147 12.93 4.01 -5.82
N GLN A 148 13.57 2.89 -5.61
CA GLN A 148 14.88 2.59 -6.19
C GLN A 148 14.79 2.34 -7.70
N GLU A 149 13.80 1.61 -8.16
CA GLU A 149 13.66 1.23 -9.57
C GLU A 149 13.01 2.31 -10.44
N LEU A 150 12.18 3.17 -9.85
CA LEU A 150 11.39 4.16 -10.58
C LEU A 150 11.79 5.61 -10.30
N TYR A 151 12.12 5.94 -9.06
CA TYR A 151 12.09 7.32 -8.60
C TYR A 151 13.49 7.92 -8.36
N HIS A 152 14.43 7.15 -7.78
CA HIS A 152 15.76 7.69 -7.49
C HIS A 152 16.54 7.97 -8.77
N GLY A 153 17.10 9.21 -8.86
CA GLY A 153 17.85 9.66 -10.03
C GLY A 153 16.99 10.21 -11.17
N VAL A 154 15.65 10.19 -11.05
CA VAL A 154 14.72 10.73 -12.05
C VAL A 154 14.06 12.00 -11.54
N ILE A 155 13.98 13.02 -12.40
CA ILE A 155 13.28 14.28 -12.12
C ILE A 155 11.97 14.29 -12.91
N TYR A 156 10.86 14.15 -12.20
CA TYR A 156 9.52 14.26 -12.79
C TYR A 156 9.08 15.73 -12.84
N LYS A 157 8.59 16.16 -14.00
CA LYS A 157 8.26 17.57 -14.29
C LYS A 157 6.78 17.89 -14.15
N SER A 158 5.92 16.88 -13.92
CA SER A 158 4.50 17.08 -13.70
C SER A 158 3.89 15.97 -12.84
N TYR A 159 2.71 16.26 -12.29
CA TYR A 159 1.88 15.27 -11.61
C TYR A 159 1.55 14.07 -12.50
N GLN A 160 1.16 14.35 -13.76
CA GLN A 160 0.75 13.32 -14.71
C GLN A 160 1.89 12.39 -15.08
N GLU A 161 3.08 12.94 -15.30
CA GLU A 161 4.28 12.16 -15.62
C GLU A 161 4.61 11.19 -14.47
N LEU A 162 4.67 11.66 -13.23
CA LEU A 162 4.96 10.83 -12.08
C LEU A 162 3.84 9.80 -11.81
N LYS A 163 2.58 10.22 -11.93
CA LYS A 163 1.42 9.34 -11.78
C LYS A 163 1.48 8.18 -12.77
N GLN A 164 1.66 8.49 -14.05
CA GLN A 164 1.73 7.47 -15.11
C GLN A 164 2.91 6.51 -14.90
N ALA A 165 4.05 7.03 -14.47
CA ALA A 165 5.22 6.21 -14.16
C ALA A 165 4.92 5.22 -13.01
N ILE A 166 4.25 5.66 -11.94
CA ILE A 166 3.85 4.80 -10.82
C ILE A 166 2.83 3.74 -11.27
N GLU A 167 1.82 4.12 -12.06
CA GLU A 167 0.81 3.19 -12.60
C GLU A 167 1.45 2.11 -13.47
N ASN A 168 2.34 2.51 -14.38
CA ASN A 168 3.09 1.57 -15.23
C ASN A 168 3.99 0.66 -14.41
N TYR A 169 4.63 1.19 -13.36
CA TYR A 169 5.47 0.40 -12.48
C TYR A 169 4.66 -0.64 -11.69
N ILE A 170 3.50 -0.28 -11.13
CA ILE A 170 2.65 -1.23 -10.40
C ILE A 170 2.18 -2.35 -11.34
N LYS A 171 1.84 -2.02 -12.58
CA LYS A 171 1.50 -3.02 -13.60
C LYS A 171 2.68 -3.97 -13.88
N TYR A 172 3.87 -3.42 -14.10
CA TYR A 172 5.10 -4.21 -14.28
C TYR A 172 5.39 -5.08 -13.05
N TYR A 173 5.33 -4.49 -11.84
CA TYR A 173 5.58 -5.19 -10.58
C TYR A 173 4.65 -6.39 -10.38
N ASN A 174 3.37 -6.24 -10.65
CA ASN A 174 2.39 -7.29 -10.50
C ASN A 174 2.51 -8.40 -11.56
N HIS A 175 2.79 -8.05 -12.80
CA HIS A 175 2.67 -8.97 -13.93
C HIS A 175 4.01 -9.49 -14.48
N SER A 176 5.10 -8.76 -14.28
CA SER A 176 6.37 -9.06 -14.95
C SER A 176 7.56 -9.16 -14.00
N ARG A 177 7.56 -8.38 -12.89
CA ARG A 177 8.68 -8.36 -11.96
C ARG A 177 8.76 -9.68 -11.18
N ILE A 178 9.76 -10.49 -11.49
CA ILE A 178 9.99 -11.77 -10.82
C ILE A 178 10.53 -11.59 -9.40
N LYS A 179 10.21 -12.54 -8.52
CA LYS A 179 10.66 -12.58 -7.13
C LYS A 179 11.16 -13.97 -6.78
N GLU A 180 12.36 -14.07 -6.22
CA GLU A 180 12.96 -15.34 -5.79
C GLU A 180 12.03 -16.10 -4.84
N LYS A 181 11.48 -15.42 -3.82
CA LYS A 181 10.56 -16.01 -2.83
C LYS A 181 9.25 -16.54 -3.42
N LEU A 182 8.92 -16.19 -4.67
CA LEU A 182 7.78 -16.71 -5.42
C LEU A 182 8.21 -17.72 -6.51
N GLY A 183 9.38 -18.34 -6.34
CA GLY A 183 9.91 -19.28 -7.32
C GLY A 183 10.18 -18.63 -8.68
N TRP A 184 10.74 -17.40 -8.67
CA TRP A 184 11.08 -16.61 -9.86
C TRP A 184 9.87 -16.26 -10.74
N GLN A 185 8.70 -16.10 -10.10
CA GLN A 185 7.46 -15.68 -10.76
C GLN A 185 7.09 -14.26 -10.30
N SER A 186 6.30 -13.57 -11.12
CA SER A 186 5.65 -12.33 -10.69
C SER A 186 4.49 -12.63 -9.73
N PRO A 187 4.04 -11.66 -8.92
CA PRO A 187 2.92 -11.85 -8.01
C PRO A 187 1.69 -12.50 -8.66
N VAL A 188 1.24 -11.97 -9.81
CA VAL A 188 0.06 -12.49 -10.51
C VAL A 188 0.31 -13.88 -11.10
N GLN A 189 1.49 -14.15 -11.66
CA GLN A 189 1.84 -15.48 -12.19
C GLN A 189 1.81 -16.53 -11.07
N PHE A 190 2.40 -16.20 -9.90
CA PHE A 190 2.38 -17.09 -8.75
C PHE A 190 0.95 -17.40 -8.29
N ARG A 191 0.08 -16.40 -8.13
CA ARG A 191 -1.31 -16.60 -7.74
C ARG A 191 -2.06 -17.50 -8.72
N LYS A 192 -1.94 -17.22 -10.03
CA LYS A 192 -2.60 -18.02 -11.07
C LYS A 192 -2.16 -19.48 -11.06
N LYS A 193 -0.85 -19.74 -10.96
CA LYS A 193 -0.34 -21.12 -10.91
C LYS A 193 -0.89 -21.90 -9.72
N MET A 194 -0.94 -21.28 -8.53
CA MET A 194 -1.45 -21.95 -7.34
C MET A 194 -2.96 -22.18 -7.37
N SER A 195 -3.73 -21.37 -8.11
CA SER A 195 -5.17 -21.57 -8.31
C SER A 195 -5.51 -22.76 -9.21
N PHE A 196 -4.55 -23.22 -10.04
CA PHE A 196 -4.73 -24.41 -10.90
C PHE A 196 -4.31 -25.72 -10.21
N THR A 197 -3.68 -25.64 -9.03
CA THR A 197 -3.17 -26.80 -8.29
C THR A 197 -4.00 -27.11 -7.03
N ALA A 198 -5.03 -26.33 -6.75
CA ALA A 198 -5.97 -26.51 -5.63
C ALA A 198 -7.33 -26.97 -6.14
#